data_fdc810a4ed5c548568a6d1cdcb5d8abc
#
_entry.id   fdc810a4ed5c548568a6d1cdcb5d8abc
#
_cell.length_a   1.000
_cell.length_b   1.000
_cell.length_c   1.000
_cell.angle_alpha   90.00
_cell.angle_beta   90.00
_cell.angle_gamma   90.00
#
_symmetry.space_group_name_H-M   'P 1'
#
loop_
_entity.id
_entity.type
_entity.pdbx_description
1 polymer ?
#
loop_
_entity_poly.entity_id
_entity_poly.type
_entity_poly.pdbx_seq_one_letter_code
_entity_poly.pdbx_strand_id
1 'polypeptide(L)'
;MSNGRTAGTEVDVYGPGGHIDSTFEFNDRGRGPKITAHYIVAADGSPQRTDITGNDYLKAPVDEHFSVEARTGHWKSSSENGQAATPGFYVSNNGPVAESALLVSALLNAKGGAVRLFPAGEARLERMTELTVESHGQKLHVTEFAITGLSFEPQTIWLDDDQHLFGSPGKWFALLREGWEDTNDQLYALDRKARDERYARLAHELARRPDHPVVVEHVRLFDSEQASIREDQTVVIQGERITTAGPFAAVSVPKDAEIVDGTGKTLLPGLFDMHAHAQAGDGIMNIASGVTAVRDMGNDIDELRHLQDQWENGTAIGPRVWKAGFIDGHGPFQAPTGLYADTAEEAQAAVNRYADLGYIQIKLYSSLNPEFVPGIAKTAHARGLRVSGHIPNGMIASQFVEDGADEIQHINFIFLNFFADKVKDTRTPERFTSVGSYAAKLDLQSKEVNDFIALLLQHHTTVDVTLAAFEGMFRGRPGKVSPDFAPVLDRLPAQVQRSAYTGGLPVTAENDQLYSDSYGAMLRMTKRMYDAGIPMLAGTDATAGVMLHRELELEVEAGIPPAKALQIATFNAARLLKQDRVLGSIAPGKRADLVLVEGNPVEHIGDIRRCRLVMKNGVLYKSADLYSATGIKPAD
;
A
#
# COMPACT_ATOMS: atom_id res chain seq x y z
N MET A 1 16.70 0.10 12.67
CA MET A 1 16.82 -1.39 12.60
C MET A 1 15.81 -1.93 11.61
N SER A 2 16.07 -3.10 11.04
CA SER A 2 15.11 -3.85 10.23
C SER A 2 15.24 -5.32 10.61
N ASN A 3 14.15 -5.91 11.12
CA ASN A 3 14.08 -7.28 11.59
C ASN A 3 15.30 -7.71 12.45
N GLY A 4 15.56 -6.95 13.51
CA GLY A 4 16.66 -7.20 14.46
C GLY A 4 18.08 -6.87 13.96
N ARG A 5 18.23 -6.35 12.73
CA ARG A 5 19.53 -5.91 12.19
C ARG A 5 19.61 -4.39 12.07
N THR A 6 20.83 -3.87 12.22
CA THR A 6 21.11 -2.49 11.83
C THR A 6 20.99 -2.37 10.31
N ALA A 7 20.01 -1.59 9.84
CA ALA A 7 19.78 -1.29 8.43
C ALA A 7 20.33 0.06 8.01
N GLY A 8 20.62 0.94 8.97
CA GLY A 8 21.11 2.28 8.74
C GLY A 8 21.32 3.04 10.03
N THR A 9 21.63 4.32 9.93
CA THR A 9 21.90 5.21 11.06
C THR A 9 21.35 6.61 10.79
N GLU A 10 21.00 7.30 11.86
CA GLU A 10 20.79 8.75 11.91
C GLU A 10 21.73 9.33 12.98
N VAL A 11 22.41 10.41 12.66
CA VAL A 11 23.31 11.12 13.60
C VAL A 11 22.94 12.58 13.60
N ASP A 12 22.54 13.09 14.77
CA ASP A 12 22.15 14.48 14.99
C ASP A 12 23.12 15.17 15.91
N VAL A 13 23.64 16.30 15.46
CA VAL A 13 24.59 17.12 16.22
C VAL A 13 23.97 18.48 16.49
N TYR A 14 23.70 18.75 17.76
CA TYR A 14 23.10 19.99 18.22
C TYR A 14 24.19 21.01 18.57
N GLY A 15 24.18 22.16 17.89
CA GLY A 15 25.11 23.26 18.06
C GLY A 15 24.48 24.51 18.71
N PRO A 16 25.30 25.52 19.05
CA PRO A 16 24.79 26.78 19.59
C PRO A 16 23.99 27.56 18.56
N GLY A 17 23.01 28.37 19.03
CA GLY A 17 22.23 29.24 18.15
C GLY A 17 21.18 28.52 17.31
N GLY A 18 20.76 27.32 17.73
CA GLY A 18 19.75 26.53 17.03
C GLY A 18 20.28 25.80 15.80
N HIS A 19 21.60 25.66 15.65
CA HIS A 19 22.19 24.86 14.58
C HIS A 19 22.04 23.37 14.88
N ILE A 20 21.57 22.61 13.88
CA ILE A 20 21.47 21.14 13.93
C ILE A 20 21.97 20.58 12.62
N ASP A 21 22.92 19.66 12.71
CA ASP A 21 23.45 18.92 11.57
C ASP A 21 23.01 17.47 11.70
N SER A 22 22.30 16.94 10.70
CA SER A 22 21.81 15.57 10.68
C SER A 22 22.38 14.84 9.47
N THR A 23 22.75 13.56 9.66
CA THR A 23 23.03 12.63 8.58
C THR A 23 22.13 11.42 8.75
N PHE A 24 21.44 11.01 7.70
CA PHE A 24 20.54 9.88 7.73
C PHE A 24 20.77 8.96 6.52
N GLU A 25 20.97 7.69 6.78
CA GLU A 25 21.00 6.67 5.74
C GLU A 25 20.42 5.34 6.24
N PHE A 26 19.72 4.63 5.35
CA PHE A 26 19.41 3.23 5.56
C PHE A 26 19.37 2.47 4.24
N ASN A 27 19.51 1.15 4.33
CA ASN A 27 19.43 0.24 3.19
C ASN A 27 18.21 -0.66 3.32
N ASP A 28 17.29 -0.49 2.36
CA ASP A 28 16.18 -1.39 2.12
C ASP A 28 16.35 -2.06 0.75
N ARG A 29 17.02 -3.20 0.72
CA ARG A 29 17.17 -3.98 -0.53
C ARG A 29 17.82 -3.15 -1.66
N GLY A 30 18.90 -2.44 -1.34
CA GLY A 30 19.61 -1.55 -2.25
C GLY A 30 18.95 -0.18 -2.48
N ARG A 31 17.75 0.03 -1.98
CA ARG A 31 17.05 1.33 -1.94
C ARG A 31 17.29 2.00 -0.59
N GLY A 32 16.66 3.14 -0.37
CA GLY A 32 16.76 3.92 0.85
C GLY A 32 17.57 5.19 0.67
N PRO A 33 17.24 6.26 1.41
CA PRO A 33 17.91 7.55 1.30
C PRO A 33 19.32 7.48 1.86
N LYS A 34 20.14 8.45 1.41
CA LYS A 34 21.37 8.89 2.06
C LYS A 34 21.43 10.38 1.94
N ILE A 35 21.18 11.08 3.05
CA ILE A 35 21.06 12.53 3.08
C ILE A 35 21.89 13.16 4.19
N THR A 36 22.25 14.42 3.97
CA THR A 36 22.78 15.35 4.98
C THR A 36 21.84 16.54 5.04
N ALA A 37 21.44 16.93 6.24
CA ALA A 37 20.53 18.03 6.50
C ALA A 37 21.16 19.02 7.50
N HIS A 38 21.04 20.33 7.21
CA HIS A 38 21.51 21.42 8.06
C HIS A 38 20.31 22.31 8.41
N TYR A 39 20.05 22.47 9.68
CA TYR A 39 18.95 23.32 10.18
C TYR A 39 19.49 24.50 10.97
N ILE A 40 18.80 25.64 10.86
CA ILE A 40 18.85 26.73 11.84
C ILE A 40 17.43 26.89 12.36
N VAL A 41 17.23 26.68 13.65
CA VAL A 41 15.93 26.66 14.31
C VAL A 41 15.79 27.86 15.24
N ALA A 42 14.67 28.54 15.20
CA ALA A 42 14.35 29.63 16.14
C ALA A 42 14.02 29.09 17.54
N ALA A 43 13.96 29.97 18.52
CA ALA A 43 13.64 29.61 19.91
C ALA A 43 12.23 28.98 20.09
N ASP A 44 11.32 29.19 19.15
CA ASP A 44 9.98 28.60 19.14
C ASP A 44 9.92 27.23 18.42
N GLY A 45 11.05 26.69 18.00
CA GLY A 45 11.15 25.42 17.29
C GLY A 45 10.96 25.52 15.78
N SER A 46 10.59 26.68 15.23
CA SER A 46 10.37 26.84 13.79
C SER A 46 11.68 26.91 13.01
N PRO A 47 11.81 26.23 11.84
CA PRO A 47 12.99 26.34 11.01
C PRO A 47 13.11 27.75 10.42
N GLN A 48 14.31 28.32 10.50
CA GLN A 48 14.70 29.59 9.85
C GLN A 48 15.48 29.31 8.57
N ARG A 49 16.18 28.19 8.54
CA ARG A 49 16.88 27.66 7.39
C ARG A 49 16.92 26.14 7.43
N THR A 50 16.75 25.52 6.28
CA THR A 50 16.92 24.08 6.07
C THR A 50 17.63 23.87 4.74
N ASP A 51 18.72 23.12 4.75
CA ASP A 51 19.45 22.71 3.54
C ASP A 51 19.63 21.19 3.60
N ILE A 52 19.09 20.45 2.62
CA ILE A 52 19.14 18.99 2.56
C ILE A 52 19.72 18.57 1.22
N THR A 53 20.75 17.71 1.26
CA THR A 53 21.42 17.19 0.06
C THR A 53 21.64 15.69 0.18
N GLY A 54 21.80 15.02 -0.97
CA GLY A 54 22.08 13.59 -1.03
C GLY A 54 21.29 12.86 -2.10
N ASN A 55 20.66 11.75 -1.73
CA ASN A 55 19.74 11.01 -2.59
C ASN A 55 18.54 10.47 -1.81
N ASP A 56 17.42 10.34 -2.52
CA ASP A 56 16.15 9.82 -1.99
C ASP A 56 16.12 8.28 -1.93
N TYR A 57 14.93 7.73 -1.65
CA TYR A 57 14.71 6.29 -1.54
C TYR A 57 14.99 5.52 -2.84
N LEU A 58 14.74 6.09 -4.01
CA LEU A 58 15.02 5.49 -5.32
C LEU A 58 16.37 5.91 -5.91
N LYS A 59 17.21 6.58 -5.10
CA LYS A 59 18.54 7.09 -5.46
C LYS A 59 18.53 8.28 -6.42
N ALA A 60 17.41 9.00 -6.55
CA ALA A 60 17.36 10.27 -7.24
C ALA A 60 18.07 11.36 -6.39
N PRO A 61 18.77 12.33 -7.03
CA PRO A 61 19.45 13.41 -6.32
C PRO A 61 18.46 14.27 -5.51
N VAL A 62 18.84 14.59 -4.27
CA VAL A 62 18.14 15.52 -3.38
C VAL A 62 18.94 16.80 -3.25
N ASP A 63 18.28 17.94 -3.51
CA ASP A 63 18.78 19.29 -3.30
C ASP A 63 17.59 20.18 -2.89
N GLU A 64 17.41 20.38 -1.57
CA GLU A 64 16.22 20.98 -1.00
C GLU A 64 16.59 22.09 -0.01
N HIS A 65 15.99 23.27 -0.16
CA HIS A 65 16.31 24.47 0.59
C HIS A 65 15.06 25.15 1.12
N PHE A 66 15.16 25.64 2.34
CA PHE A 66 14.20 26.57 2.94
C PHE A 66 14.94 27.70 3.66
N SER A 67 14.44 28.92 3.55
CA SER A 67 14.95 30.07 4.32
C SER A 67 13.83 31.05 4.67
N VAL A 68 14.00 31.79 5.77
CA VAL A 68 13.11 32.88 6.17
C VAL A 68 13.84 34.21 5.97
N GLU A 69 13.27 35.08 5.13
CA GLU A 69 13.76 36.44 4.85
C GLU A 69 12.62 37.44 5.03
N ALA A 70 12.82 38.49 5.82
CA ALA A 70 11.85 39.56 6.01
C ALA A 70 10.41 39.04 6.33
N ARG A 71 10.29 38.02 7.16
CA ARG A 71 9.05 37.34 7.56
C ARG A 71 8.34 36.57 6.42
N THR A 72 9.08 36.17 5.40
CA THR A 72 8.62 35.31 4.32
C THR A 72 9.49 34.07 4.28
N GLY A 73 8.85 32.90 4.35
CA GLY A 73 9.52 31.62 4.09
C GLY A 73 9.58 31.36 2.60
N HIS A 74 10.76 30.99 2.11
CA HIS A 74 11.04 30.60 0.73
C HIS A 74 11.52 29.17 0.71
N TRP A 75 11.00 28.34 -0.22
CA TRP A 75 11.46 26.96 -0.39
C TRP A 75 11.71 26.64 -1.85
N LYS A 76 12.63 25.73 -2.06
CA LYS A 76 12.99 25.22 -3.38
C LYS A 76 13.52 23.79 -3.26
N SER A 77 13.00 22.89 -4.10
CA SER A 77 13.50 21.53 -4.29
C SER A 77 13.43 21.15 -5.78
N SER A 78 13.76 19.90 -6.10
CA SER A 78 13.57 19.35 -7.45
C SER A 78 12.09 19.26 -7.86
N SER A 79 11.18 19.17 -6.89
CA SER A 79 9.75 18.94 -7.12
C SER A 79 8.87 20.17 -6.93
N GLU A 80 9.34 21.20 -6.19
CA GLU A 80 8.53 22.36 -5.86
C GLU A 80 9.38 23.60 -5.55
N ASN A 81 8.78 24.76 -5.73
CA ASN A 81 9.30 26.03 -5.24
C ASN A 81 8.15 26.95 -4.83
N GLY A 82 8.39 27.88 -3.90
CA GLY A 82 7.38 28.79 -3.46
C GLY A 82 7.80 29.70 -2.33
N GLN A 83 6.82 30.49 -1.87
CA GLN A 83 7.00 31.38 -0.73
C GLN A 83 5.68 31.61 0.01
N ALA A 84 5.76 31.87 1.31
CA ALA A 84 4.60 32.22 2.12
C ALA A 84 5.01 33.07 3.34
N ALA A 85 4.08 33.88 3.85
CA ALA A 85 4.31 34.65 5.05
C ALA A 85 4.43 33.73 6.28
N THR A 86 5.43 33.99 7.15
CA THR A 86 5.59 33.34 8.46
C THR A 86 4.55 33.87 9.48
N PRO A 87 4.23 33.13 10.57
CA PRO A 87 4.85 31.88 10.98
C PRO A 87 4.35 30.66 10.19
N GLY A 88 5.16 29.61 10.21
CA GLY A 88 4.85 28.31 9.67
C GLY A 88 6.08 27.42 9.71
N PHE A 89 5.86 26.10 9.64
CA PHE A 89 6.91 25.08 9.64
C PHE A 89 7.07 24.51 8.23
N TYR A 90 8.27 24.54 7.68
CA TYR A 90 8.57 23.85 6.44
C TYR A 90 8.82 22.38 6.71
N VAL A 91 7.99 21.53 6.14
CA VAL A 91 8.17 20.07 6.14
C VAL A 91 8.94 19.71 4.88
N SER A 92 10.11 19.14 5.01
CA SER A 92 10.90 18.71 3.85
C SER A 92 10.29 17.46 3.18
N ASN A 93 10.58 17.27 1.89
CA ASN A 93 10.19 16.05 1.19
C ASN A 93 11.14 14.88 1.52
N ASN A 94 12.38 15.20 1.89
CA ASN A 94 13.44 14.22 2.09
C ASN A 94 14.19 14.46 3.43
N GLY A 95 13.49 14.90 4.46
CA GLY A 95 14.10 15.16 5.77
C GLY A 95 14.49 13.88 6.53
N PRO A 96 15.45 13.97 7.48
CA PRO A 96 15.71 12.93 8.45
C PRO A 96 14.54 12.79 9.43
N VAL A 97 14.49 11.71 10.20
CA VAL A 97 13.42 11.48 11.19
C VAL A 97 13.45 12.54 12.31
N ALA A 98 14.62 13.06 12.65
CA ALA A 98 14.78 14.15 13.61
C ALA A 98 13.99 15.42 13.26
N GLU A 99 13.65 15.66 11.99
CA GLU A 99 12.77 16.78 11.60
C GLU A 99 11.41 16.71 12.30
N SER A 100 10.89 15.51 12.54
CA SER A 100 9.65 15.32 13.29
C SER A 100 9.78 15.78 14.75
N ALA A 101 10.94 15.64 15.38
CA ALA A 101 11.18 16.17 16.73
C ALA A 101 11.19 17.71 16.72
N LEU A 102 11.74 18.35 15.69
CA LEU A 102 11.68 19.81 15.50
C LEU A 102 10.23 20.29 15.34
N LEU A 103 9.42 19.56 14.59
CA LEU A 103 8.00 19.87 14.42
C LEU A 103 7.24 19.73 15.74
N VAL A 104 7.53 18.70 16.56
CA VAL A 104 6.95 18.56 17.92
C VAL A 104 7.34 19.77 18.77
N SER A 105 8.61 20.18 18.76
CA SER A 105 9.05 21.38 19.50
C SER A 105 8.28 22.63 19.06
N ALA A 106 8.13 22.86 17.75
CA ALA A 106 7.34 23.98 17.24
C ALA A 106 5.86 23.91 17.66
N LEU A 107 5.27 22.72 17.66
CA LEU A 107 3.88 22.49 18.07
C LEU A 107 3.66 22.70 19.58
N LEU A 108 4.60 22.29 20.43
CA LEU A 108 4.56 22.52 21.88
C LEU A 108 4.62 24.02 22.21
N ASN A 109 5.37 24.81 21.44
CA ASN A 109 5.48 26.25 21.60
C ASN A 109 4.34 27.03 20.93
N ALA A 110 3.53 26.39 20.07
CA ALA A 110 2.46 27.04 19.35
C ALA A 110 1.22 27.26 20.22
N LYS A 111 0.60 28.46 20.11
CA LYS A 111 -0.68 28.72 20.76
C LYS A 111 -1.77 27.83 20.16
N GLY A 112 -2.37 26.96 21.00
CA GLY A 112 -3.43 26.06 20.59
C GLY A 112 -2.96 24.75 19.96
N GLY A 113 -1.67 24.40 20.06
CA GLY A 113 -1.12 23.11 19.64
C GLY A 113 -1.26 22.83 18.14
N ALA A 114 -1.29 23.90 17.32
CA ALA A 114 -1.40 23.79 15.86
C ALA A 114 -0.38 24.70 15.17
N VAL A 115 0.24 24.22 14.11
CA VAL A 115 1.22 24.94 13.30
C VAL A 115 0.85 24.82 11.82
N ARG A 116 0.81 25.96 11.13
CA ARG A 116 0.68 25.99 9.67
C ARG A 116 1.92 25.35 9.05
N LEU A 117 1.70 24.47 8.09
CA LEU A 117 2.77 23.83 7.35
C LEU A 117 3.05 24.55 6.02
N PHE A 118 4.31 24.57 5.63
CA PHE A 118 4.72 24.97 4.29
C PHE A 118 5.12 23.72 3.47
N PRO A 119 4.73 23.69 2.18
CA PRO A 119 3.97 24.71 1.42
C PRO A 119 2.49 24.78 1.76
N ALA A 120 1.87 23.76 2.34
CA ALA A 120 0.43 23.72 2.59
C ALA A 120 0.07 22.80 3.78
N GLY A 121 -1.10 23.03 4.37
CA GLY A 121 -1.64 22.20 5.46
C GLY A 121 -1.43 22.80 6.84
N GLU A 122 -1.79 22.03 7.84
CA GLU A 122 -1.66 22.33 9.27
C GLU A 122 -1.32 21.04 10.00
N ALA A 123 -0.37 21.08 10.93
CA ALA A 123 -0.09 20.00 11.86
C ALA A 123 -0.70 20.31 13.24
N ARG A 124 -1.11 19.24 13.92
CA ARG A 124 -1.55 19.28 15.32
C ARG A 124 -0.85 18.21 16.11
N LEU A 125 -0.68 18.46 17.40
CA LEU A 125 -0.01 17.58 18.34
C LEU A 125 -0.99 17.02 19.35
N GLU A 126 -0.86 15.72 19.62
CA GLU A 126 -1.46 15.05 20.76
C GLU A 126 -0.33 14.43 21.60
N ARG A 127 -0.30 14.72 22.89
CA ARG A 127 0.58 14.04 23.83
C ARG A 127 -0.10 12.76 24.28
N MET A 128 0.54 11.61 24.00
CA MET A 128 -0.06 10.30 24.21
C MET A 128 0.33 9.71 25.58
N THR A 129 1.49 9.13 25.66
CA THR A 129 1.98 8.36 26.81
C THR A 129 3.35 8.85 27.22
N GLU A 130 3.65 8.75 28.52
CA GLU A 130 4.99 8.98 29.06
C GLU A 130 5.39 7.82 29.96
N LEU A 131 6.65 7.45 29.92
CA LEU A 131 7.20 6.40 30.77
C LEU A 131 8.71 6.55 30.95
N THR A 132 9.24 5.86 31.95
CA THR A 132 10.68 5.67 32.09
C THR A 132 11.05 4.31 31.49
N VAL A 133 11.83 4.32 30.39
CA VAL A 133 12.43 3.11 29.80
C VAL A 133 13.71 2.77 30.54
N GLU A 134 14.07 1.50 30.55
CA GLU A 134 15.31 1.00 31.15
C GLU A 134 16.02 0.07 30.15
N SER A 135 17.30 0.33 29.89
CA SER A 135 18.19 -0.48 29.07
C SER A 135 19.59 -0.46 29.64
N HIS A 136 20.26 -1.63 29.73
CA HIS A 136 21.64 -1.78 30.23
C HIS A 136 21.89 -1.12 31.59
N GLY A 137 20.87 -1.08 32.46
CA GLY A 137 20.93 -0.44 33.81
C GLY A 137 20.83 1.08 33.79
N GLN A 138 20.62 1.69 32.64
CA GLN A 138 20.31 3.12 32.50
C GLN A 138 18.81 3.33 32.46
N LYS A 139 18.35 4.48 32.93
CA LYS A 139 16.94 4.90 32.91
C LYS A 139 16.81 6.23 32.19
N LEU A 140 15.83 6.33 31.31
CA LEU A 140 15.51 7.55 30.61
C LEU A 140 14.01 7.77 30.59
N HIS A 141 13.57 9.00 30.87
CA HIS A 141 12.17 9.38 30.69
C HIS A 141 11.91 9.76 29.23
N VAL A 142 10.82 9.23 28.66
CA VAL A 142 10.43 9.48 27.28
C VAL A 142 8.93 9.72 27.17
N THR A 143 8.55 10.54 26.20
CA THR A 143 7.15 10.90 25.91
C THR A 143 6.82 10.57 24.47
N GLU A 144 5.68 9.90 24.26
CA GLU A 144 5.08 9.66 22.95
C GLU A 144 4.25 10.87 22.53
N PHE A 145 4.44 11.29 21.30
CA PHE A 145 3.64 12.29 20.62
C PHE A 145 3.05 11.74 19.33
N ALA A 146 1.81 12.12 19.03
CA ALA A 146 1.15 11.85 17.75
C ALA A 146 0.97 13.16 16.99
N ILE A 147 1.48 13.23 15.75
CA ILE A 147 1.39 14.38 14.86
C ILE A 147 0.35 14.07 13.78
N THR A 148 -0.70 14.88 13.68
CA THR A 148 -1.68 14.81 12.61
C THR A 148 -1.43 15.86 11.52
N GLY A 149 -1.94 15.64 10.31
CA GLY A 149 -1.83 16.59 9.18
C GLY A 149 -0.67 16.30 8.22
N LEU A 150 0.18 15.31 8.51
CA LEU A 150 1.29 14.90 7.64
C LEU A 150 0.92 13.76 6.70
N SER A 151 0.05 12.85 7.12
CA SER A 151 -0.32 11.64 6.39
C SER A 151 -1.80 11.31 6.58
N PHE A 152 -2.24 10.15 6.11
CA PHE A 152 -3.59 9.60 6.34
C PHE A 152 -3.83 9.23 7.80
N GLU A 153 -2.77 8.97 8.54
CA GLU A 153 -2.77 8.61 9.96
C GLU A 153 -1.90 9.55 10.77
N PRO A 154 -2.12 9.67 12.09
CA PRO A 154 -1.16 10.31 12.98
C PRO A 154 0.18 9.58 12.93
N GLN A 155 1.26 10.33 12.85
CA GLN A 155 2.62 9.80 12.95
C GLN A 155 3.07 9.88 14.41
N THR A 156 3.46 8.73 14.99
CA THR A 156 3.97 8.67 16.36
C THR A 156 5.48 8.81 16.41
N ILE A 157 5.97 9.50 17.45
CA ILE A 157 7.38 9.72 17.70
C ILE A 157 7.62 9.79 19.21
N TRP A 158 8.74 9.23 19.67
CA TRP A 158 9.17 9.25 21.05
C TRP A 158 10.33 10.22 21.25
N LEU A 159 10.20 11.14 22.20
CA LEU A 159 11.21 12.14 22.55
C LEU A 159 11.61 12.00 24.02
N ASP A 160 12.85 12.40 24.35
CA ASP A 160 13.30 12.56 25.74
C ASP A 160 12.86 13.92 26.32
N ASP A 161 13.23 14.18 27.58
CA ASP A 161 12.88 15.43 28.30
C ASP A 161 13.50 16.69 27.66
N ASP A 162 14.60 16.55 26.94
CA ASP A 162 15.23 17.63 26.19
C ASP A 162 14.62 17.83 24.78
N GLN A 163 13.55 17.08 24.46
CA GLN A 163 12.86 17.04 23.15
C GLN A 163 13.74 16.52 22.02
N HIS A 164 14.80 15.78 22.32
CA HIS A 164 15.58 15.08 21.32
C HIS A 164 14.91 13.76 20.93
N LEU A 165 15.10 13.36 19.67
CA LEU A 165 14.60 12.10 19.15
C LEU A 165 15.11 10.93 20.01
N PHE A 166 14.18 10.18 20.59
CA PHE A 166 14.46 8.90 21.21
C PHE A 166 14.20 7.74 20.25
N GLY A 167 13.08 7.79 19.50
CA GLY A 167 12.82 6.78 18.51
C GLY A 167 11.46 6.85 17.83
N SER A 168 11.33 6.01 16.82
CA SER A 168 10.10 5.62 16.11
C SER A 168 10.10 4.11 16.04
N PRO A 169 9.40 3.41 16.96
CA PRO A 169 9.41 1.96 17.03
C PRO A 169 8.61 1.33 15.87
N GLY A 170 8.96 0.11 15.49
CA GLY A 170 8.29 -0.57 14.39
C GLY A 170 8.65 -2.05 14.27
N LYS A 171 7.85 -2.80 13.49
CA LYS A 171 8.10 -4.23 13.20
C LYS A 171 8.94 -4.43 11.94
N TRP A 172 8.70 -3.65 10.89
CA TRP A 172 9.48 -3.74 9.66
C TRP A 172 10.75 -2.89 9.72
N PHE A 173 10.59 -1.64 10.13
CA PHE A 173 11.66 -0.69 10.38
C PHE A 173 11.41 -0.01 11.71
N ALA A 174 12.48 0.18 12.46
CA ALA A 174 12.49 0.97 13.69
C ALA A 174 13.73 1.85 13.72
N LEU A 175 13.57 3.08 14.19
CA LEU A 175 14.68 3.95 14.55
C LEU A 175 14.66 4.11 16.07
N LEU A 176 15.75 3.73 16.74
CA LEU A 176 15.90 3.85 18.18
C LEU A 176 17.25 4.51 18.47
N ARG A 177 17.33 5.23 19.58
CA ARG A 177 18.60 5.75 20.09
C ARG A 177 19.56 4.59 20.33
N GLU A 178 20.82 4.76 19.93
CA GLU A 178 21.88 3.76 20.10
C GLU A 178 21.96 3.28 21.55
N GLY A 179 22.02 1.95 21.74
CA GLY A 179 22.03 1.31 23.08
C GLY A 179 20.65 1.16 23.74
N TRP A 180 19.55 1.52 23.04
CA TRP A 180 18.17 1.39 23.54
C TRP A 180 17.29 0.51 22.62
N GLU A 181 17.91 -0.27 21.75
CA GLU A 181 17.23 -1.09 20.75
C GLU A 181 16.32 -2.15 21.36
N ASP A 182 16.63 -2.62 22.56
CA ASP A 182 15.84 -3.58 23.34
C ASP A 182 14.50 -3.00 23.84
N THR A 183 14.32 -1.68 23.80
CA THR A 183 13.05 -1.03 24.16
C THR A 183 12.02 -1.04 23.01
N ASN A 184 12.40 -1.40 21.79
CA ASN A 184 11.52 -1.35 20.61
C ASN A 184 10.17 -2.02 20.84
N ASP A 185 10.16 -3.25 21.33
CA ASP A 185 8.91 -4.01 21.48
C ASP A 185 7.99 -3.42 22.56
N GLN A 186 8.57 -2.84 23.62
CA GLN A 186 7.80 -2.15 24.65
C GLN A 186 7.12 -0.89 24.09
N LEU A 187 7.87 -0.04 23.39
CA LEU A 187 7.35 1.19 22.81
C LEU A 187 6.33 0.89 21.70
N TYR A 188 6.65 -0.04 20.80
CA TYR A 188 5.72 -0.48 19.76
C TYR A 188 4.40 -1.01 20.33
N ALA A 189 4.43 -1.72 21.46
CA ALA A 189 3.21 -2.21 22.10
C ALA A 189 2.32 -1.07 22.61
N LEU A 190 2.90 0.03 23.06
CA LEU A 190 2.16 1.23 23.47
C LEU A 190 1.57 1.96 22.27
N ASP A 191 2.36 2.21 21.22
CA ASP A 191 1.88 2.79 19.96
C ASP A 191 0.71 1.97 19.39
N ARG A 192 0.85 0.63 19.37
CA ARG A 192 -0.20 -0.28 18.90
C ARG A 192 -1.46 -0.15 19.74
N LYS A 193 -1.34 -0.10 21.06
CA LYS A 193 -2.50 0.05 21.94
C LYS A 193 -3.25 1.36 21.68
N ALA A 194 -2.56 2.47 21.55
CA ALA A 194 -3.16 3.77 21.25
C ALA A 194 -3.85 3.78 19.89
N ARG A 195 -3.21 3.17 18.90
CA ARG A 195 -3.76 2.96 17.55
C ARG A 195 -5.03 2.10 17.56
N ASP A 196 -5.02 0.98 18.29
CA ASP A 196 -6.16 0.09 18.44
C ASP A 196 -7.37 0.79 19.08
N GLU A 197 -7.14 1.57 20.13
CA GLU A 197 -8.17 2.38 20.80
C GLU A 197 -8.77 3.42 19.84
N ARG A 198 -7.95 4.04 18.99
CA ARG A 198 -8.41 4.97 17.96
C ARG A 198 -9.30 4.26 16.94
N TYR A 199 -8.87 3.13 16.39
CA TYR A 199 -9.65 2.40 15.39
C TYR A 199 -10.91 1.78 15.96
N ALA A 200 -10.92 1.40 17.23
CA ALA A 200 -12.12 0.94 17.91
C ALA A 200 -13.17 2.08 18.05
N ARG A 201 -12.74 3.29 18.37
CA ARG A 201 -13.64 4.47 18.37
C ARG A 201 -14.21 4.73 16.98
N LEU A 202 -13.37 4.75 15.93
CA LEU A 202 -13.82 4.95 14.54
C LEU A 202 -14.77 3.85 14.08
N ALA A 203 -14.51 2.60 14.45
CA ALA A 203 -15.41 1.49 14.13
C ALA A 203 -16.78 1.66 14.82
N HIS A 204 -16.81 2.09 16.08
CA HIS A 204 -18.04 2.37 16.81
C HIS A 204 -18.84 3.53 16.17
N GLU A 205 -18.16 4.57 15.70
CA GLU A 205 -18.79 5.78 15.15
C GLU A 205 -19.28 5.58 13.70
N LEU A 206 -18.54 4.84 12.88
CA LEU A 206 -18.72 4.80 11.43
C LEU A 206 -19.37 3.51 10.91
N ALA A 207 -19.34 2.42 11.68
CA ALA A 207 -19.95 1.15 11.29
C ALA A 207 -21.43 1.12 11.71
N ARG A 208 -22.34 0.98 10.74
CA ARG A 208 -23.77 0.84 10.99
C ARG A 208 -24.22 -0.60 10.78
N ARG A 209 -24.82 -1.20 11.80
CA ARG A 209 -25.39 -2.56 11.76
C ARG A 209 -26.91 -2.45 11.70
N PRO A 210 -27.54 -2.61 10.50
CA PRO A 210 -28.99 -2.59 10.39
C PRO A 210 -29.62 -3.73 11.17
N ASP A 211 -30.68 -3.43 11.90
CA ASP A 211 -31.53 -4.40 12.60
C ASP A 211 -32.72 -4.86 11.73
N HIS A 212 -32.96 -4.19 10.62
CA HIS A 212 -33.97 -4.48 9.61
C HIS A 212 -33.34 -4.91 8.29
N PRO A 213 -34.07 -5.57 7.38
CA PRO A 213 -33.58 -5.82 6.03
C PRO A 213 -33.19 -4.52 5.31
N VAL A 214 -32.10 -4.54 4.56
CA VAL A 214 -31.70 -3.44 3.65
C VAL A 214 -32.04 -3.86 2.23
N VAL A 215 -32.68 -2.94 1.49
CA VAL A 215 -33.07 -3.20 0.11
C VAL A 215 -32.50 -2.11 -0.79
N VAL A 216 -31.73 -2.51 -1.79
CA VAL A 216 -31.25 -1.61 -2.84
C VAL A 216 -32.15 -1.80 -4.05
N GLU A 217 -32.89 -0.74 -4.42
CA GLU A 217 -33.87 -0.76 -5.51
C GLU A 217 -33.42 0.07 -6.71
N HIS A 218 -33.97 -0.26 -7.89
CA HIS A 218 -33.74 0.47 -9.15
C HIS A 218 -32.26 0.61 -9.53
N VAL A 219 -31.46 -0.40 -9.21
CA VAL A 219 -30.02 -0.35 -9.41
C VAL A 219 -29.60 -1.13 -10.66
N ARG A 220 -28.56 -0.64 -11.36
CA ARG A 220 -27.80 -1.51 -12.27
C ARG A 220 -27.02 -2.52 -11.43
N LEU A 221 -27.20 -3.79 -11.66
CA LEU A 221 -26.50 -4.86 -10.97
C LEU A 221 -25.40 -5.41 -11.88
N PHE A 222 -24.17 -5.37 -11.41
CA PHE A 222 -23.06 -6.02 -12.10
C PHE A 222 -23.08 -7.52 -11.85
N ASP A 223 -23.39 -8.28 -12.90
CA ASP A 223 -23.25 -9.74 -12.92
C ASP A 223 -21.76 -10.08 -13.18
N SER A 224 -21.02 -10.28 -12.12
CA SER A 224 -19.59 -10.55 -12.17
C SER A 224 -19.25 -11.94 -12.77
N GLU A 225 -20.19 -12.89 -12.76
CA GLU A 225 -19.99 -14.20 -13.38
C GLU A 225 -20.05 -14.11 -14.90
N GLN A 226 -20.95 -13.29 -15.45
CA GLN A 226 -21.11 -13.06 -16.87
C GLN A 226 -20.34 -11.82 -17.39
N ALA A 227 -19.79 -11.00 -16.49
CA ALA A 227 -19.19 -9.70 -16.78
C ALA A 227 -20.13 -8.79 -17.59
N SER A 228 -21.36 -8.59 -17.09
CA SER A 228 -22.41 -7.82 -17.76
C SER A 228 -23.28 -7.05 -16.75
N ILE A 229 -24.04 -6.08 -17.24
CA ILE A 229 -25.02 -5.35 -16.42
C ILE A 229 -26.40 -5.97 -16.57
N ARG A 230 -27.14 -6.07 -15.45
CA ARG A 230 -28.59 -6.26 -15.40
C ARG A 230 -29.23 -4.96 -14.95
N GLU A 231 -30.10 -4.40 -15.78
CA GLU A 231 -30.79 -3.13 -15.50
C GLU A 231 -31.95 -3.32 -14.53
N ASP A 232 -32.31 -2.27 -13.79
CA ASP A 232 -33.47 -2.16 -12.91
C ASP A 232 -33.66 -3.36 -11.98
N GLN A 233 -32.63 -3.63 -11.18
CA GLN A 233 -32.65 -4.74 -10.23
C GLN A 233 -32.93 -4.26 -8.81
N THR A 234 -33.44 -5.21 -8.00
CA THR A 234 -33.60 -5.08 -6.55
C THR A 234 -32.82 -6.18 -5.85
N VAL A 235 -32.08 -5.79 -4.80
CA VAL A 235 -31.33 -6.71 -3.95
C VAL A 235 -31.78 -6.54 -2.51
N VAL A 236 -32.21 -7.63 -1.88
CA VAL A 236 -32.64 -7.69 -0.48
C VAL A 236 -31.55 -8.34 0.35
N ILE A 237 -31.12 -7.65 1.39
CA ILE A 237 -30.11 -8.09 2.33
C ILE A 237 -30.76 -8.23 3.72
N GLN A 238 -30.48 -9.36 4.38
CA GLN A 238 -30.91 -9.58 5.76
C GLN A 238 -29.72 -10.11 6.59
N GLY A 239 -29.32 -9.34 7.59
CA GLY A 239 -28.11 -9.63 8.35
C GLY A 239 -26.90 -9.65 7.42
N GLU A 240 -26.10 -10.71 7.46
CA GLU A 240 -24.88 -10.85 6.67
C GLU A 240 -25.08 -11.41 5.25
N ARG A 241 -26.34 -11.65 4.81
CA ARG A 241 -26.60 -12.39 3.57
C ARG A 241 -27.53 -11.67 2.62
N ILE A 242 -27.29 -11.88 1.35
CA ILE A 242 -28.23 -11.57 0.27
C ILE A 242 -29.32 -12.65 0.30
N THR A 243 -30.58 -12.24 0.46
CA THR A 243 -31.72 -13.16 0.47
C THR A 243 -32.39 -13.23 -0.89
N THR A 244 -32.45 -12.11 -1.61
CA THR A 244 -33.07 -12.03 -2.93
C THR A 244 -32.27 -11.07 -3.83
N ALA A 245 -32.18 -11.39 -5.12
CA ALA A 245 -31.68 -10.49 -6.15
C ALA A 245 -32.45 -10.78 -7.45
N GLY A 246 -33.03 -9.76 -8.09
CA GLY A 246 -33.80 -9.94 -9.31
C GLY A 246 -34.39 -8.63 -9.84
N PRO A 247 -35.14 -8.68 -10.97
CA PRO A 247 -35.79 -7.51 -11.53
C PRO A 247 -36.70 -6.82 -10.51
N PHE A 248 -36.70 -5.49 -10.47
CA PHE A 248 -37.50 -4.70 -9.51
C PHE A 248 -38.96 -5.16 -9.45
N ALA A 249 -39.61 -5.35 -10.60
CA ALA A 249 -41.02 -5.76 -10.67
C ALA A 249 -41.32 -7.17 -10.11
N ALA A 250 -40.26 -8.00 -9.89
CA ALA A 250 -40.42 -9.40 -9.44
C ALA A 250 -40.03 -9.63 -7.99
N VAL A 251 -39.40 -8.65 -7.31
CA VAL A 251 -38.92 -8.80 -5.94
C VAL A 251 -39.90 -8.23 -4.94
N SER A 252 -40.30 -9.04 -3.97
CA SER A 252 -41.11 -8.58 -2.83
C SER A 252 -40.23 -7.90 -1.79
N VAL A 253 -40.53 -6.66 -1.48
CA VAL A 253 -39.81 -5.87 -0.47
C VAL A 253 -40.43 -6.11 0.91
N PRO A 254 -39.63 -6.46 1.93
CA PRO A 254 -40.14 -6.56 3.32
C PRO A 254 -40.67 -5.19 3.79
N LYS A 255 -41.78 -5.21 4.57
CA LYS A 255 -42.48 -3.98 4.99
C LYS A 255 -41.66 -3.08 5.91
N ASP A 256 -40.75 -3.68 6.67
CA ASP A 256 -39.85 -3.02 7.62
C ASP A 256 -38.46 -2.76 7.05
N ALA A 257 -38.25 -2.92 5.74
CA ALA A 257 -36.98 -2.76 5.12
C ALA A 257 -36.54 -1.27 5.05
N GLU A 258 -35.26 -1.06 5.23
CA GLU A 258 -34.61 0.19 4.88
C GLU A 258 -34.33 0.21 3.37
N ILE A 259 -34.85 1.21 2.68
CA ILE A 259 -34.72 1.35 1.23
C ILE A 259 -33.54 2.24 0.88
N VAL A 260 -32.67 1.75 0.01
CA VAL A 260 -31.58 2.48 -0.63
C VAL A 260 -31.94 2.66 -2.10
N ASP A 261 -32.14 3.89 -2.53
CA ASP A 261 -32.39 4.22 -3.93
C ASP A 261 -31.10 4.05 -4.77
N GLY A 262 -31.13 3.09 -5.68
CA GLY A 262 -30.06 2.76 -6.62
C GLY A 262 -30.17 3.44 -7.98
N THR A 263 -31.16 4.31 -8.19
CA THR A 263 -31.35 5.02 -9.46
C THR A 263 -30.08 5.77 -9.88
N GLY A 264 -29.61 5.51 -11.11
CA GLY A 264 -28.37 6.11 -11.62
C GLY A 264 -27.07 5.45 -11.12
N LYS A 265 -27.16 4.46 -10.21
CA LYS A 265 -26.02 3.81 -9.57
C LYS A 265 -25.84 2.38 -10.05
N THR A 266 -24.67 1.82 -9.77
CA THR A 266 -24.33 0.43 -10.04
C THR A 266 -23.95 -0.28 -8.73
N LEU A 267 -24.55 -1.44 -8.49
CA LEU A 267 -24.20 -2.31 -7.37
C LEU A 267 -23.26 -3.41 -7.85
N LEU A 268 -22.09 -3.47 -7.24
CA LEU A 268 -21.06 -4.49 -7.49
C LEU A 268 -20.90 -5.39 -6.27
N PRO A 269 -20.37 -6.62 -6.44
CA PRO A 269 -19.76 -7.34 -5.32
C PRO A 269 -18.61 -6.54 -4.73
N GLY A 270 -18.30 -6.72 -3.46
CA GLY A 270 -17.11 -6.16 -2.85
C GLY A 270 -15.85 -6.51 -3.63
N LEU A 271 -14.97 -5.52 -3.81
CA LEU A 271 -13.72 -5.65 -4.56
C LEU A 271 -12.68 -6.42 -3.76
N PHE A 272 -11.77 -7.08 -4.47
CA PHE A 272 -10.60 -7.78 -3.95
C PHE A 272 -9.32 -7.10 -4.42
N ASP A 273 -8.47 -6.71 -3.47
CA ASP A 273 -7.07 -6.39 -3.77
C ASP A 273 -6.22 -7.64 -3.52
N MET A 274 -5.66 -8.19 -4.60
CA MET A 274 -4.94 -9.46 -4.54
C MET A 274 -3.45 -9.31 -4.24
N HIS A 275 -2.98 -8.07 -3.96
CA HIS A 275 -1.61 -7.80 -3.53
C HIS A 275 -1.57 -6.63 -2.55
N ALA A 276 -1.72 -6.93 -1.29
CA ALA A 276 -1.63 -5.97 -0.21
C ALA A 276 -0.52 -6.35 0.78
N HIS A 277 -0.05 -5.37 1.52
CA HIS A 277 0.78 -5.50 2.71
C HIS A 277 0.08 -4.76 3.84
N ALA A 278 -0.91 -5.42 4.45
CA ALA A 278 -1.90 -4.80 5.31
C ALA A 278 -1.30 -4.08 6.53
N GLN A 279 -1.65 -2.82 6.68
CA GLN A 279 -1.36 -1.99 7.85
C GLN A 279 -2.69 -1.56 8.51
N ALA A 280 -2.63 -1.09 9.74
CA ALA A 280 -3.85 -0.79 10.49
C ALA A 280 -4.75 0.26 9.80
N GLY A 281 -4.17 1.33 9.26
CA GLY A 281 -4.88 2.39 8.56
C GLY A 281 -5.49 2.00 7.23
N ASP A 282 -4.94 0.98 6.60
CA ASP A 282 -5.42 0.47 5.33
C ASP A 282 -6.87 -0.05 5.41
N GLY A 283 -7.28 -0.49 6.59
CA GLY A 283 -8.61 -1.03 6.79
C GLY A 283 -9.72 -0.07 6.39
N ILE A 284 -9.66 1.17 6.88
CA ILE A 284 -10.66 2.21 6.58
C ILE A 284 -10.58 2.61 5.10
N MET A 285 -9.37 2.81 4.56
CA MET A 285 -9.17 3.20 3.16
C MET A 285 -9.67 2.13 2.19
N ASN A 286 -9.43 0.85 2.48
CA ASN A 286 -9.96 -0.27 1.70
C ASN A 286 -11.49 -0.24 1.67
N ILE A 287 -12.15 -0.19 2.83
CA ILE A 287 -13.61 -0.19 2.89
C ILE A 287 -14.17 1.08 2.23
N ALA A 288 -13.58 2.26 2.45
CA ALA A 288 -14.01 3.50 1.80
C ALA A 288 -14.01 3.41 0.26
N SER A 289 -13.08 2.63 -0.28
CA SER A 289 -12.90 2.40 -1.71
C SER A 289 -13.66 1.18 -2.25
N GLY A 290 -14.47 0.51 -1.43
CA GLY A 290 -15.22 -0.68 -1.84
C GLY A 290 -14.41 -1.98 -1.83
N VAL A 291 -13.18 -1.96 -1.33
CA VAL A 291 -12.33 -3.16 -1.18
C VAL A 291 -12.72 -3.87 0.10
N THR A 292 -13.47 -4.96 -0.02
CA THR A 292 -13.96 -5.74 1.13
C THR A 292 -13.11 -6.95 1.45
N ALA A 293 -12.13 -7.24 0.60
CA ALA A 293 -11.26 -8.39 0.68
C ALA A 293 -9.85 -8.05 0.19
N VAL A 294 -8.83 -8.52 0.90
CA VAL A 294 -7.43 -8.38 0.49
C VAL A 294 -6.68 -9.70 0.61
N ARG A 295 -5.70 -9.92 -0.25
CA ARG A 295 -4.70 -10.96 -0.07
C ARG A 295 -3.41 -10.28 0.38
N ASP A 296 -3.03 -10.51 1.65
CA ASP A 296 -1.76 -10.04 2.19
C ASP A 296 -0.62 -10.90 1.66
N MET A 297 0.33 -10.25 0.99
CA MET A 297 1.42 -10.90 0.28
C MET A 297 2.75 -10.87 1.06
N GLY A 298 2.70 -10.59 2.34
CA GLY A 298 3.84 -10.66 3.24
C GLY A 298 3.76 -9.66 4.36
N ASN A 299 3.81 -10.15 5.60
CA ASN A 299 3.72 -9.34 6.80
C ASN A 299 4.35 -10.05 7.99
N ASP A 300 4.49 -9.34 9.11
CA ASP A 300 4.75 -9.96 10.40
C ASP A 300 3.57 -10.86 10.79
N ILE A 301 3.86 -12.08 11.25
CA ILE A 301 2.84 -13.10 11.53
C ILE A 301 1.87 -12.66 12.63
N ASP A 302 2.41 -12.06 13.70
CA ASP A 302 1.61 -11.68 14.87
C ASP A 302 0.83 -10.39 14.62
N GLU A 303 1.44 -9.44 13.91
CA GLU A 303 0.76 -8.19 13.53
C GLU A 303 -0.39 -8.47 12.56
N LEU A 304 -0.16 -9.28 11.52
CA LEU A 304 -1.21 -9.62 10.56
C LEU A 304 -2.37 -10.39 11.21
N ARG A 305 -2.06 -11.31 12.14
CA ARG A 305 -3.09 -12.01 12.91
C ARG A 305 -3.90 -11.03 13.74
N HIS A 306 -3.25 -10.08 14.42
CA HIS A 306 -3.90 -9.06 15.23
C HIS A 306 -4.85 -8.20 14.38
N LEU A 307 -4.41 -7.70 13.23
CA LEU A 307 -5.24 -6.94 12.29
C LEU A 307 -6.42 -7.77 11.78
N GLN A 308 -6.17 -9.01 11.37
CA GLN A 308 -7.22 -9.92 10.90
C GLN A 308 -8.30 -10.12 11.97
N ASP A 309 -7.90 -10.38 13.21
CA ASP A 309 -8.83 -10.58 14.34
C ASP A 309 -9.68 -9.33 14.57
N GLN A 310 -9.09 -8.13 14.55
CA GLN A 310 -9.81 -6.86 14.72
C GLN A 310 -10.81 -6.59 13.59
N TRP A 311 -10.40 -6.85 12.34
CA TRP A 311 -11.25 -6.62 11.16
C TRP A 311 -12.35 -7.66 10.99
N GLU A 312 -12.15 -8.88 11.48
CA GLU A 312 -13.16 -9.94 11.47
C GLU A 312 -14.20 -9.77 12.56
N ASN A 313 -13.77 -9.43 13.78
CA ASN A 313 -14.68 -9.22 14.91
C ASN A 313 -15.33 -7.83 14.92
N GLY A 314 -14.85 -6.89 14.06
CA GLY A 314 -15.38 -5.55 13.89
C GLY A 314 -14.99 -4.57 15.00
N THR A 315 -13.94 -4.85 15.77
CA THR A 315 -13.32 -3.87 16.69
C THR A 315 -12.53 -2.80 15.94
N ALA A 316 -12.13 -3.09 14.71
CA ALA A 316 -11.66 -2.09 13.75
C ALA A 316 -12.36 -2.31 12.38
N ILE A 317 -12.40 -1.26 11.55
CA ILE A 317 -12.94 -1.32 10.19
C ILE A 317 -11.84 -1.85 9.27
N GLY A 318 -12.15 -2.87 8.48
CA GLY A 318 -11.22 -3.37 7.47
C GLY A 318 -11.76 -4.53 6.65
N PRO A 319 -11.03 -4.94 5.60
CA PRO A 319 -11.42 -6.01 4.69
C PRO A 319 -11.25 -7.41 5.32
N ARG A 320 -11.69 -8.45 4.63
CA ARG A 320 -11.26 -9.83 4.92
C ARG A 320 -9.84 -10.02 4.46
N VAL A 321 -9.07 -10.83 5.17
CA VAL A 321 -7.66 -11.07 4.86
C VAL A 321 -7.43 -12.53 4.52
N TRP A 322 -6.86 -12.80 3.36
CA TRP A 322 -6.18 -14.05 3.01
C TRP A 322 -4.68 -13.84 3.08
N LYS A 323 -3.94 -14.83 3.58
CA LYS A 323 -2.53 -14.66 3.96
C LYS A 323 -1.61 -15.49 3.08
N ALA A 324 -0.57 -14.88 2.51
CA ALA A 324 0.58 -15.55 1.92
C ALA A 324 1.76 -15.55 2.90
N GLY A 325 2.33 -16.72 3.13
CA GLY A 325 3.51 -16.88 3.99
C GLY A 325 4.76 -16.44 3.25
N PHE A 326 5.48 -15.50 3.81
CA PHE A 326 6.61 -14.84 3.15
C PHE A 326 7.93 -15.51 3.53
N ILE A 327 8.69 -16.01 2.55
CA ILE A 327 9.98 -16.68 2.75
C ILE A 327 11.06 -16.00 1.93
N ASP A 328 12.16 -15.61 2.58
CA ASP A 328 13.34 -15.01 1.95
C ASP A 328 14.63 -15.67 2.49
N GLY A 329 15.79 -15.34 1.96
CA GLY A 329 17.11 -15.68 2.47
C GLY A 329 17.72 -14.57 3.31
N HIS A 330 18.59 -14.90 4.26
CA HIS A 330 19.36 -13.88 4.97
C HIS A 330 20.36 -13.17 4.05
N GLY A 331 20.65 -11.91 4.36
CA GLY A 331 21.65 -11.14 3.64
C GLY A 331 21.39 -9.62 3.66
N PRO A 332 22.27 -8.84 2.99
CA PRO A 332 22.14 -7.38 2.96
C PRO A 332 20.92 -6.88 2.20
N PHE A 333 20.29 -7.74 1.39
CA PHE A 333 19.10 -7.45 0.61
C PHE A 333 17.88 -8.25 1.07
N GLN A 334 17.92 -8.87 2.25
CA GLN A 334 16.76 -9.57 2.80
C GLN A 334 15.57 -8.61 2.99
N ALA A 335 14.38 -9.16 2.87
CA ALA A 335 13.15 -8.43 3.17
C ALA A 335 13.05 -8.02 4.66
N PRO A 336 12.28 -6.98 4.99
CA PRO A 336 12.16 -6.51 6.38
C PRO A 336 11.26 -7.40 7.26
N THR A 337 10.57 -8.37 6.69
CA THR A 337 9.62 -9.24 7.39
C THR A 337 9.59 -10.65 6.79
N GLY A 338 8.91 -11.58 7.45
CA GLY A 338 8.72 -12.95 7.00
C GLY A 338 9.61 -13.96 7.75
N LEU A 339 9.68 -15.19 7.24
CA LEU A 339 10.60 -16.22 7.69
C LEU A 339 11.79 -16.31 6.74
N TYR A 340 12.96 -16.61 7.28
CA TYR A 340 14.19 -16.73 6.49
C TYR A 340 14.65 -18.17 6.45
N ALA A 341 15.27 -18.55 5.34
CA ALA A 341 15.80 -19.88 5.13
C ALA A 341 17.15 -19.82 4.39
N ASP A 342 18.18 -20.35 5.03
CA ASP A 342 19.52 -20.51 4.46
C ASP A 342 19.82 -21.96 4.09
N THR A 343 18.93 -22.89 4.47
CA THR A 343 18.98 -24.31 4.10
C THR A 343 17.63 -24.78 3.54
N ALA A 344 17.66 -25.90 2.79
CA ALA A 344 16.44 -26.51 2.24
C ALA A 344 15.48 -26.99 3.35
N GLU A 345 16.04 -27.45 4.48
CA GLU A 345 15.28 -27.90 5.64
C GLU A 345 14.54 -26.72 6.31
N GLU A 346 15.21 -25.59 6.48
CA GLU A 346 14.60 -24.36 7.02
C GLU A 346 13.49 -23.86 6.10
N ALA A 347 13.72 -23.87 4.78
CA ALA A 347 12.71 -23.47 3.80
C ALA A 347 11.44 -24.35 3.89
N GLN A 348 11.61 -25.68 4.00
CA GLN A 348 10.48 -26.60 4.17
C GLN A 348 9.80 -26.44 5.53
N ALA A 349 10.55 -26.19 6.60
CA ALA A 349 10.00 -25.89 7.93
C ALA A 349 9.17 -24.60 7.92
N ALA A 350 9.62 -23.56 7.22
CA ALA A 350 8.88 -22.31 7.04
C ALA A 350 7.53 -22.55 6.32
N VAL A 351 7.52 -23.33 5.23
CA VAL A 351 6.28 -23.72 4.54
C VAL A 351 5.31 -24.43 5.49
N ASN A 352 5.79 -25.42 6.24
CA ASN A 352 4.96 -26.16 7.19
C ASN A 352 4.40 -25.25 8.28
N ARG A 353 5.21 -24.34 8.83
CA ARG A 353 4.77 -23.37 9.83
C ARG A 353 3.64 -22.48 9.30
N TYR A 354 3.77 -21.94 8.08
CA TYR A 354 2.72 -21.14 7.47
C TYR A 354 1.44 -21.96 7.23
N ALA A 355 1.57 -23.19 6.75
CA ALA A 355 0.43 -24.09 6.58
C ALA A 355 -0.31 -24.35 7.90
N ASP A 356 0.42 -24.60 9.00
CA ASP A 356 -0.16 -24.81 10.33
C ASP A 356 -0.86 -23.56 10.89
N LEU A 357 -0.43 -22.37 10.48
CA LEU A 357 -1.05 -21.08 10.83
C LEU A 357 -2.21 -20.69 9.90
N GLY A 358 -2.64 -21.58 8.98
CA GLY A 358 -3.78 -21.37 8.09
C GLY A 358 -3.52 -20.40 6.95
N TYR A 359 -2.28 -20.19 6.55
CA TYR A 359 -1.95 -19.48 5.31
C TYR A 359 -2.39 -20.29 4.10
N ILE A 360 -2.71 -19.62 3.00
CA ILE A 360 -3.24 -20.28 1.78
C ILE A 360 -2.21 -20.35 0.65
N GLN A 361 -1.11 -19.67 0.79
CA GLN A 361 -0.11 -19.47 -0.24
C GLN A 361 1.26 -19.20 0.40
N ILE A 362 2.33 -19.51 -0.33
CA ILE A 362 3.70 -19.11 -0.01
C ILE A 362 4.14 -18.07 -1.02
N LYS A 363 4.71 -16.96 -0.53
CA LYS A 363 5.39 -15.94 -1.34
C LYS A 363 6.89 -16.07 -1.15
N LEU A 364 7.61 -16.42 -2.20
CA LEU A 364 9.06 -16.42 -2.25
C LEU A 364 9.62 -15.05 -2.58
N TYR A 365 10.82 -14.75 -2.09
CA TYR A 365 11.43 -13.44 -2.32
C TYR A 365 12.85 -13.53 -2.87
N SER A 366 13.41 -12.37 -3.24
CA SER A 366 14.55 -12.28 -4.14
C SER A 366 15.89 -12.74 -3.56
N SER A 367 16.04 -12.81 -2.21
CA SER A 367 17.29 -13.27 -1.58
C SER A 367 17.29 -14.77 -1.25
N LEU A 368 16.17 -15.46 -1.48
CA LEU A 368 16.09 -16.90 -1.31
C LEU A 368 17.03 -17.61 -2.29
N ASN A 369 17.70 -18.68 -1.83
CA ASN A 369 18.48 -19.53 -2.75
C ASN A 369 17.54 -20.21 -3.77
N PRO A 370 17.75 -20.01 -5.09
CA PRO A 370 16.93 -20.61 -6.14
C PRO A 370 16.80 -22.14 -6.06
N GLU A 371 17.85 -22.81 -5.60
CA GLU A 371 17.87 -24.29 -5.48
C GLU A 371 16.81 -24.84 -4.51
N PHE A 372 16.24 -23.98 -3.63
CA PHE A 372 15.21 -24.41 -2.69
C PHE A 372 13.79 -24.40 -3.30
N VAL A 373 13.60 -23.70 -4.42
CA VAL A 373 12.27 -23.51 -5.04
C VAL A 373 11.55 -24.83 -5.32
N PRO A 374 12.15 -25.85 -5.98
CA PRO A 374 11.45 -27.11 -6.23
C PRO A 374 11.02 -27.85 -4.95
N GLY A 375 11.86 -27.81 -3.91
CA GLY A 375 11.56 -28.40 -2.60
C GLY A 375 10.43 -27.69 -1.86
N ILE A 376 10.42 -26.35 -1.91
CA ILE A 376 9.36 -25.51 -1.37
C ILE A 376 8.05 -25.79 -2.09
N ALA A 377 8.03 -25.77 -3.44
CA ALA A 377 6.84 -26.02 -4.25
C ALA A 377 6.24 -27.39 -3.94
N LYS A 378 7.07 -28.43 -3.91
CA LYS A 378 6.63 -29.78 -3.54
C LYS A 378 5.99 -29.84 -2.16
N THR A 379 6.60 -29.19 -1.15
CA THR A 379 6.10 -29.19 0.22
C THR A 379 4.81 -28.38 0.32
N ALA A 380 4.75 -27.20 -0.32
CA ALA A 380 3.57 -26.33 -0.34
C ALA A 380 2.36 -27.04 -0.98
N HIS A 381 2.55 -27.65 -2.16
CA HIS A 381 1.49 -28.38 -2.85
C HIS A 381 0.99 -29.57 -2.04
N ALA A 382 1.88 -30.31 -1.35
CA ALA A 382 1.48 -31.41 -0.45
C ALA A 382 0.61 -30.91 0.74
N ARG A 383 0.77 -29.64 1.12
CA ARG A 383 -0.05 -28.96 2.14
C ARG A 383 -1.25 -28.21 1.56
N GLY A 384 -1.48 -28.29 0.25
CA GLY A 384 -2.58 -27.61 -0.45
C GLY A 384 -2.39 -26.10 -0.62
N LEU A 385 -1.16 -25.59 -0.45
CA LEU A 385 -0.78 -24.20 -0.62
C LEU A 385 -0.32 -23.94 -2.06
N ARG A 386 -0.56 -22.75 -2.58
CA ARG A 386 0.03 -22.22 -3.82
C ARG A 386 1.42 -21.65 -3.55
N VAL A 387 2.25 -21.56 -4.59
CA VAL A 387 3.56 -20.90 -4.55
C VAL A 387 3.58 -19.73 -5.52
N SER A 388 4.02 -18.59 -5.05
CA SER A 388 4.13 -17.35 -5.82
C SER A 388 5.35 -16.55 -5.40
N GLY A 389 5.62 -15.46 -6.05
CA GLY A 389 6.56 -14.49 -5.50
C GLY A 389 7.30 -13.65 -6.53
N HIS A 390 8.30 -12.99 -5.99
CA HIS A 390 9.43 -12.49 -6.76
C HIS A 390 10.26 -13.68 -7.26
N ILE A 391 10.92 -13.48 -8.37
CA ILE A 391 11.86 -14.48 -8.87
C ILE A 391 13.16 -14.36 -8.04
N PRO A 392 13.63 -15.42 -7.38
CA PRO A 392 14.90 -15.41 -6.66
C PRO A 392 16.06 -14.98 -7.55
N ASN A 393 17.01 -14.22 -6.98
CA ASN A 393 18.17 -13.75 -7.75
C ASN A 393 18.97 -14.91 -8.33
N GLY A 394 19.33 -14.81 -9.60
CA GLY A 394 20.01 -15.89 -10.34
C GLY A 394 19.07 -16.86 -11.05
N MET A 395 17.75 -16.68 -10.93
CA MET A 395 16.71 -17.44 -11.61
C MET A 395 15.92 -16.55 -12.58
N ILE A 396 15.32 -17.12 -13.61
CA ILE A 396 14.38 -16.45 -14.52
C ILE A 396 12.95 -16.96 -14.30
N ALA A 397 11.97 -16.19 -14.79
CA ALA A 397 10.56 -16.52 -14.55
C ALA A 397 10.15 -17.87 -15.18
N SER A 398 10.70 -18.23 -16.33
CA SER A 398 10.45 -19.53 -16.96
C SER A 398 10.85 -20.68 -16.03
N GLN A 399 12.06 -20.63 -15.49
CA GLN A 399 12.55 -21.64 -14.54
C GLN A 399 11.72 -21.69 -13.26
N PHE A 400 11.33 -20.51 -12.74
CA PHE A 400 10.49 -20.42 -11.54
C PHE A 400 9.17 -21.19 -11.71
N VAL A 401 8.54 -21.06 -12.89
CA VAL A 401 7.32 -21.79 -13.25
C VAL A 401 7.59 -23.29 -13.42
N GLU A 402 8.66 -23.65 -14.12
CA GLU A 402 9.05 -25.07 -14.31
C GLU A 402 9.38 -25.75 -12.96
N ASP A 403 9.91 -25.01 -12.00
CA ASP A 403 10.22 -25.49 -10.65
C ASP A 403 8.98 -25.53 -9.72
N GLY A 404 7.79 -25.21 -10.23
CA GLY A 404 6.50 -25.45 -9.59
C GLY A 404 5.83 -24.22 -9.00
N ALA A 405 6.24 -23.00 -9.38
CA ALA A 405 5.49 -21.80 -9.00
C ALA A 405 4.15 -21.72 -9.73
N ASP A 406 3.08 -21.42 -8.98
CA ASP A 406 1.72 -21.28 -9.48
C ASP A 406 1.39 -19.85 -9.94
N GLU A 407 2.22 -18.87 -9.55
CA GLU A 407 1.92 -17.46 -9.78
C GLU A 407 3.21 -16.63 -9.85
N ILE A 408 3.28 -15.71 -10.81
CA ILE A 408 4.32 -14.68 -10.91
C ILE A 408 3.73 -13.35 -10.47
N GLN A 409 4.42 -12.65 -9.57
CA GLN A 409 4.07 -11.31 -9.12
C GLN A 409 4.93 -10.27 -9.79
N HIS A 410 4.31 -9.11 -10.09
CA HIS A 410 4.91 -7.93 -10.69
C HIS A 410 5.32 -8.10 -12.15
N ILE A 411 4.80 -7.22 -12.97
CA ILE A 411 5.04 -7.20 -14.43
C ILE A 411 6.54 -7.07 -14.78
N ASN A 412 7.34 -6.44 -13.93
CA ASN A 412 8.78 -6.32 -14.17
C ASN A 412 9.49 -7.68 -14.21
N PHE A 413 9.08 -8.67 -13.39
CA PHE A 413 9.67 -10.02 -13.42
C PHE A 413 9.31 -10.79 -14.69
N ILE A 414 8.18 -10.49 -15.31
CA ILE A 414 7.85 -11.00 -16.65
C ILE A 414 8.88 -10.50 -17.67
N PHE A 415 9.24 -9.22 -17.64
CA PHE A 415 10.25 -8.66 -18.52
C PHE A 415 11.67 -9.11 -18.20
N LEU A 416 12.02 -9.24 -16.93
CA LEU A 416 13.33 -9.72 -16.49
C LEU A 416 13.62 -11.15 -16.98
N ASN A 417 12.60 -11.95 -17.32
CA ASN A 417 12.76 -13.23 -17.98
C ASN A 417 13.60 -13.15 -19.27
N PHE A 418 13.49 -12.03 -19.99
CA PHE A 418 14.15 -11.79 -21.28
C PHE A 418 15.45 -10.98 -21.17
N PHE A 419 15.84 -10.55 -19.95
CA PHE A 419 16.96 -9.64 -19.71
C PHE A 419 17.98 -10.20 -18.70
N ALA A 420 18.00 -11.51 -18.50
CA ALA A 420 18.88 -12.14 -17.51
C ALA A 420 20.37 -11.88 -17.77
N ASP A 421 20.77 -11.71 -19.02
CA ASP A 421 22.14 -11.37 -19.44
C ASP A 421 22.51 -9.89 -19.17
N LYS A 422 21.53 -9.04 -18.86
CA LYS A 422 21.66 -7.59 -18.69
C LYS A 422 21.51 -7.12 -17.23
N VAL A 423 21.07 -8.01 -16.34
CA VAL A 423 20.81 -7.71 -14.93
C VAL A 423 21.73 -8.56 -14.06
N LYS A 424 22.59 -7.93 -13.28
CA LYS A 424 23.52 -8.64 -12.40
C LYS A 424 22.88 -9.09 -11.12
N ASP A 425 22.02 -8.26 -10.53
CA ASP A 425 21.40 -8.52 -9.25
C ASP A 425 19.98 -7.93 -9.19
N THR A 426 18.97 -8.82 -9.28
CA THR A 426 17.56 -8.46 -9.22
C THR A 426 17.10 -8.00 -7.84
N ARG A 427 17.95 -8.07 -6.80
CA ARG A 427 17.66 -7.58 -5.45
C ARG A 427 17.85 -6.07 -5.33
N THR A 428 18.57 -5.46 -6.27
CA THR A 428 18.89 -4.03 -6.30
C THR A 428 17.91 -3.23 -7.18
N PRO A 429 17.96 -1.89 -7.19
CA PRO A 429 17.20 -1.06 -8.14
C PRO A 429 17.42 -1.42 -9.63
N GLU A 430 18.47 -2.17 -9.95
CA GLU A 430 18.75 -2.65 -11.30
C GLU A 430 17.56 -3.42 -11.91
N ARG A 431 16.77 -4.13 -11.09
CA ARG A 431 15.54 -4.79 -11.54
C ARG A 431 14.50 -3.84 -12.15
N PHE A 432 14.53 -2.56 -11.79
CA PHE A 432 13.64 -1.54 -12.34
C PHE A 432 14.29 -0.78 -13.49
N THR A 433 15.52 -0.32 -13.31
CA THR A 433 16.23 0.48 -14.31
C THR A 433 16.54 -0.32 -15.57
N SER A 434 16.80 -1.63 -15.46
CA SER A 434 16.98 -2.51 -16.62
C SER A 434 15.68 -2.68 -17.40
N VAL A 435 14.55 -2.87 -16.71
CA VAL A 435 13.25 -2.91 -17.39
C VAL A 435 12.96 -1.57 -18.07
N GLY A 436 13.24 -0.43 -17.41
CA GLY A 436 13.16 0.91 -18.01
C GLY A 436 13.98 1.04 -19.29
N SER A 437 15.16 0.43 -19.33
CA SER A 437 16.09 0.54 -20.44
C SER A 437 15.80 -0.41 -21.62
N TYR A 438 15.14 -1.53 -21.36
CA TYR A 438 15.02 -2.61 -22.36
C TYR A 438 13.59 -3.01 -22.71
N ALA A 439 12.59 -2.80 -21.86
CA ALA A 439 11.22 -3.32 -22.10
C ALA A 439 10.57 -2.74 -23.37
N ALA A 440 10.77 -1.46 -23.67
CA ALA A 440 10.27 -0.83 -24.89
C ALA A 440 10.84 -1.44 -26.18
N LYS A 441 12.02 -2.08 -26.09
CA LYS A 441 12.75 -2.65 -27.22
C LYS A 441 12.45 -4.14 -27.44
N LEU A 442 11.75 -4.78 -26.49
CA LEU A 442 11.38 -6.19 -26.61
C LEU A 442 10.28 -6.36 -27.66
N ASP A 443 10.55 -7.20 -28.67
CA ASP A 443 9.51 -7.62 -29.62
C ASP A 443 8.54 -8.58 -28.90
N LEU A 444 7.37 -8.07 -28.56
CA LEU A 444 6.32 -8.84 -27.89
C LEU A 444 5.71 -9.94 -28.79
N GLN A 445 6.03 -9.99 -30.08
CA GLN A 445 5.63 -11.04 -31.02
C GLN A 445 6.75 -12.05 -31.28
N SER A 446 7.91 -11.90 -30.67
CA SER A 446 9.04 -12.79 -30.83
C SER A 446 8.71 -14.23 -30.44
N LYS A 447 9.47 -15.17 -30.97
CA LYS A 447 9.33 -16.59 -30.60
C LYS A 447 9.52 -16.81 -29.10
N GLU A 448 10.49 -16.13 -28.50
CA GLU A 448 10.80 -16.24 -27.08
C GLU A 448 9.61 -15.83 -26.18
N VAL A 449 8.95 -14.70 -26.52
CA VAL A 449 7.76 -14.25 -25.81
C VAL A 449 6.59 -15.21 -26.01
N ASN A 450 6.43 -15.75 -27.23
CA ASN A 450 5.38 -16.74 -27.51
C ASN A 450 5.61 -18.05 -26.74
N ASP A 451 6.85 -18.53 -26.68
CA ASP A 451 7.21 -19.75 -25.92
C ASP A 451 6.97 -19.54 -24.42
N PHE A 452 7.32 -18.38 -23.88
CA PHE A 452 7.06 -18.05 -22.48
C PHE A 452 5.55 -18.00 -22.16
N ILE A 453 4.74 -17.35 -23.01
CA ILE A 453 3.28 -17.34 -22.85
C ILE A 453 2.72 -18.77 -22.90
N ALA A 454 3.21 -19.59 -23.83
CA ALA A 454 2.80 -21.01 -23.93
C ALA A 454 3.17 -21.78 -22.65
N LEU A 455 4.34 -21.53 -22.06
CA LEU A 455 4.76 -22.12 -20.78
C LEU A 455 3.79 -21.75 -19.66
N LEU A 456 3.44 -20.45 -19.52
CA LEU A 456 2.48 -20.00 -18.51
C LEU A 456 1.12 -20.68 -18.66
N LEU A 457 0.63 -20.84 -19.88
CA LEU A 457 -0.63 -21.54 -20.17
C LEU A 457 -0.54 -23.02 -19.82
N GLN A 458 0.55 -23.69 -20.20
CA GLN A 458 0.79 -25.12 -19.92
C GLN A 458 0.78 -25.40 -18.41
N HIS A 459 1.37 -24.52 -17.61
CA HIS A 459 1.44 -24.64 -16.15
C HIS A 459 0.25 -24.01 -15.41
N HIS A 460 -0.72 -23.45 -16.13
CA HIS A 460 -1.86 -22.71 -15.55
C HIS A 460 -1.43 -21.60 -14.59
N THR A 461 -0.29 -20.96 -14.90
CA THR A 461 0.31 -19.92 -14.07
C THR A 461 -0.56 -18.69 -14.07
N THR A 462 -0.85 -18.17 -12.89
CA THR A 462 -1.55 -16.90 -12.68
C THR A 462 -0.54 -15.75 -12.66
N VAL A 463 -0.94 -14.58 -13.15
CA VAL A 463 -0.08 -13.37 -13.12
C VAL A 463 -0.77 -12.26 -12.35
N ASP A 464 -0.04 -11.69 -11.40
CA ASP A 464 -0.41 -10.53 -10.61
C ASP A 464 0.48 -9.36 -11.04
N VAL A 465 -0.03 -8.51 -11.94
CA VAL A 465 0.79 -7.53 -12.68
C VAL A 465 1.18 -6.31 -11.87
N THR A 466 0.35 -5.86 -10.92
CA THR A 466 0.57 -4.69 -10.06
C THR A 466 1.00 -3.43 -10.82
N LEU A 467 0.29 -3.08 -11.89
CA LEU A 467 0.62 -1.97 -12.78
C LEU A 467 0.69 -0.63 -12.05
N ALA A 468 -0.19 -0.42 -11.05
CA ALA A 468 -0.24 0.80 -10.26
C ALA A 468 1.08 1.06 -9.50
N ALA A 469 1.74 0.01 -8.98
CA ALA A 469 3.02 0.14 -8.30
C ALA A 469 4.16 0.64 -9.20
N PHE A 470 4.04 0.40 -10.52
CA PHE A 470 5.07 0.78 -11.50
C PHE A 470 4.78 2.09 -12.22
N GLU A 471 3.54 2.56 -12.26
CA GLU A 471 3.19 3.75 -13.03
C GLU A 471 3.97 4.98 -12.55
N GLY A 472 3.86 5.34 -11.28
CA GLY A 472 4.59 6.46 -10.69
C GLY A 472 6.10 6.28 -10.80
N MET A 473 6.60 5.07 -10.61
CA MET A 473 8.02 4.74 -10.68
C MET A 473 8.61 5.02 -12.08
N PHE A 474 7.90 4.67 -13.16
CA PHE A 474 8.39 4.80 -14.54
C PHE A 474 7.97 6.09 -15.23
N ARG A 475 6.82 6.66 -14.87
CA ARG A 475 6.22 7.85 -15.53
C ARG A 475 6.25 9.11 -14.66
N GLY A 476 6.41 8.98 -13.33
CA GLY A 476 6.53 10.11 -12.41
C GLY A 476 7.79 10.92 -12.68
N ARG A 477 7.65 12.27 -12.65
CA ARG A 477 8.77 13.20 -12.87
C ARG A 477 8.73 14.31 -11.82
N PRO A 478 9.88 14.73 -11.28
CA PRO A 478 9.91 15.82 -10.32
C PRO A 478 9.20 17.06 -10.83
N GLY A 479 8.38 17.69 -9.99
CA GLY A 479 7.62 18.89 -10.31
C GLY A 479 6.40 18.68 -11.21
N LYS A 480 6.09 17.44 -11.59
CA LYS A 480 4.87 17.08 -12.32
C LYS A 480 4.04 16.11 -11.50
N VAL A 481 2.71 16.23 -11.60
CA VAL A 481 1.80 15.27 -10.96
C VAL A 481 2.08 13.87 -11.49
N SER A 482 2.35 12.94 -10.60
CA SER A 482 2.51 11.53 -10.96
C SER A 482 1.19 10.96 -11.47
N PRO A 483 1.17 10.26 -12.62
CA PRO A 483 -0.07 9.81 -13.26
C PRO A 483 -0.95 8.90 -12.38
N ASP A 484 -0.34 8.10 -11.51
CA ASP A 484 -1.03 7.20 -10.57
C ASP A 484 -1.89 7.97 -9.55
N PHE A 485 -1.42 9.13 -9.07
CA PHE A 485 -2.16 9.99 -8.14
C PHE A 485 -3.06 11.01 -8.82
N ALA A 486 -2.85 11.33 -10.11
CA ALA A 486 -3.57 12.39 -10.80
C ALA A 486 -5.11 12.31 -10.64
N PRO A 487 -5.76 11.13 -10.71
CA PRO A 487 -7.21 11.03 -10.57
C PRO A 487 -7.77 11.36 -9.17
N VAL A 488 -6.93 11.42 -8.14
CA VAL A 488 -7.36 11.59 -6.74
C VAL A 488 -6.64 12.75 -6.02
N LEU A 489 -5.70 13.40 -6.68
CA LEU A 489 -4.76 14.35 -6.08
C LEU A 489 -5.43 15.43 -5.22
N ASP A 490 -6.47 16.09 -5.73
CA ASP A 490 -7.19 17.19 -5.09
C ASP A 490 -8.01 16.74 -3.86
N ARG A 491 -8.19 15.45 -3.71
CA ARG A 491 -8.88 14.83 -2.57
C ARG A 491 -7.93 14.48 -1.41
N LEU A 492 -6.64 14.29 -1.68
CA LEU A 492 -5.65 13.84 -0.70
C LEU A 492 -5.32 14.92 0.33
N PRO A 493 -4.85 14.56 1.54
CA PRO A 493 -4.31 15.52 2.50
C PRO A 493 -3.17 16.34 1.90
N ALA A 494 -3.05 17.61 2.28
CA ALA A 494 -2.13 18.56 1.65
C ALA A 494 -0.67 18.10 1.59
N GLN A 495 -0.16 17.47 2.65
CA GLN A 495 1.21 16.95 2.66
C GLN A 495 1.36 15.68 1.80
N VAL A 496 0.31 14.84 1.72
CA VAL A 496 0.30 13.66 0.83
C VAL A 496 0.27 14.08 -0.65
N GLN A 497 -0.43 15.18 -0.98
CA GLN A 497 -0.42 15.72 -2.35
C GLN A 497 1.00 16.03 -2.84
N ARG A 498 1.90 16.47 -1.95
CA ARG A 498 3.28 16.82 -2.31
C ARG A 498 4.07 15.60 -2.79
N SER A 499 3.84 14.43 -2.21
CA SER A 499 4.52 13.20 -2.64
C SER A 499 4.22 12.82 -4.09
N ALA A 500 3.06 13.23 -4.61
CA ALA A 500 2.73 13.03 -6.02
C ALA A 500 3.59 13.85 -7.01
N TYR A 501 4.40 14.78 -6.53
CA TYR A 501 5.29 15.60 -7.36
C TYR A 501 6.77 15.21 -7.21
N THR A 502 7.13 14.27 -6.35
CA THR A 502 8.53 13.92 -6.09
C THR A 502 9.20 13.18 -7.25
N GLY A 503 8.40 12.57 -8.13
CA GLY A 503 8.90 11.77 -9.25
C GLY A 503 9.06 10.30 -8.90
N GLY A 504 9.65 9.55 -9.83
CA GLY A 504 9.91 8.12 -9.72
C GLY A 504 11.40 7.79 -9.86
N LEU A 505 11.73 6.79 -10.69
CA LEU A 505 13.11 6.44 -10.99
C LEU A 505 13.87 7.65 -11.58
N PRO A 506 15.14 7.85 -11.19
CA PRO A 506 15.95 8.92 -11.78
C PRO A 506 16.08 8.75 -13.29
N VAL A 507 15.81 9.82 -14.02
CA VAL A 507 15.89 9.86 -15.48
C VAL A 507 16.85 10.95 -15.95
N THR A 508 17.42 10.74 -17.13
CA THR A 508 18.19 11.74 -17.88
C THR A 508 17.41 12.15 -19.13
N ALA A 509 17.83 13.21 -19.82
CA ALA A 509 17.21 13.62 -21.07
C ALA A 509 17.21 12.50 -22.14
N GLU A 510 18.19 11.58 -22.08
CA GLU A 510 18.31 10.48 -23.03
C GLU A 510 17.37 9.31 -22.74
N ASN A 511 17.02 9.05 -21.47
CA ASN A 511 16.23 7.88 -21.10
C ASN A 511 14.81 8.20 -20.61
N ASP A 512 14.43 9.46 -20.49
CA ASP A 512 13.12 9.90 -20.00
C ASP A 512 11.95 9.29 -20.80
N GLN A 513 11.96 9.48 -22.13
CA GLN A 513 10.94 8.92 -23.01
C GLN A 513 10.99 7.40 -23.02
N LEU A 514 12.19 6.81 -23.00
CA LEU A 514 12.36 5.36 -23.02
C LEU A 514 11.72 4.68 -21.80
N TYR A 515 11.78 5.29 -20.60
CA TYR A 515 11.13 4.74 -19.41
C TYR A 515 9.61 4.80 -19.52
N SER A 516 9.07 5.89 -20.07
CA SER A 516 7.62 5.99 -20.35
C SER A 516 7.17 4.95 -21.41
N ASP A 517 7.96 4.75 -22.45
CA ASP A 517 7.70 3.75 -23.51
C ASP A 517 7.78 2.32 -22.95
N SER A 518 8.69 2.08 -22.01
CA SER A 518 8.85 0.79 -21.32
C SER A 518 7.66 0.48 -20.44
N TYR A 519 7.07 1.48 -19.76
CA TYR A 519 5.79 1.30 -19.07
C TYR A 519 4.67 0.98 -20.08
N GLY A 520 4.62 1.66 -21.23
CA GLY A 520 3.72 1.32 -22.32
C GLY A 520 3.88 -0.12 -22.82
N ALA A 521 5.12 -0.65 -22.80
CA ALA A 521 5.36 -2.07 -23.12
C ALA A 521 4.80 -3.01 -22.04
N MET A 522 4.84 -2.60 -20.76
CA MET A 522 4.20 -3.37 -19.67
C MET A 522 2.69 -3.49 -19.90
N LEU A 523 2.01 -2.40 -20.25
CA LEU A 523 0.57 -2.43 -20.57
C LEU A 523 0.29 -3.36 -21.75
N ARG A 524 1.07 -3.28 -22.82
CA ARG A 524 0.91 -4.17 -24.00
C ARG A 524 1.18 -5.65 -23.67
N MET A 525 2.15 -5.95 -22.82
CA MET A 525 2.42 -7.33 -22.36
C MET A 525 1.25 -7.86 -21.52
N THR A 526 0.70 -7.04 -20.62
CA THR A 526 -0.50 -7.36 -19.84
C THR A 526 -1.66 -7.73 -20.75
N LYS A 527 -1.94 -6.90 -21.76
CA LYS A 527 -2.99 -7.20 -22.75
C LYS A 527 -2.73 -8.51 -23.50
N ARG A 528 -1.49 -8.72 -23.91
CA ARG A 528 -1.11 -9.93 -24.63
C ARG A 528 -1.30 -11.21 -23.81
N MET A 529 -0.92 -11.18 -22.52
CA MET A 529 -1.14 -12.30 -21.61
C MET A 529 -2.63 -12.53 -21.38
N TYR A 530 -3.40 -11.46 -21.20
CA TYR A 530 -4.86 -11.54 -21.07
C TYR A 530 -5.51 -12.17 -22.32
N ASP A 531 -5.16 -11.71 -23.52
CA ASP A 531 -5.70 -12.24 -24.79
C ASP A 531 -5.33 -13.70 -25.03
N ALA A 532 -4.19 -14.14 -24.54
CA ALA A 532 -3.78 -15.53 -24.57
C ALA A 532 -4.58 -16.41 -23.58
N GLY A 533 -5.33 -15.82 -22.65
CA GLY A 533 -6.13 -16.54 -21.65
C GLY A 533 -5.38 -16.88 -20.37
N ILE A 534 -4.26 -16.22 -20.08
CA ILE A 534 -3.55 -16.36 -18.81
C ILE A 534 -4.43 -15.76 -17.69
N PRO A 535 -4.66 -16.48 -16.58
CA PRO A 535 -5.41 -15.96 -15.47
C PRO A 535 -4.71 -14.75 -14.84
N MET A 536 -5.41 -13.61 -14.78
CA MET A 536 -4.92 -12.34 -14.24
C MET A 536 -5.52 -12.06 -12.87
N LEU A 537 -4.79 -11.30 -12.05
CA LEU A 537 -5.24 -10.79 -10.75
C LEU A 537 -5.09 -9.27 -10.73
N ALA A 538 -6.01 -8.61 -10.06
CA ALA A 538 -5.94 -7.20 -9.72
C ALA A 538 -5.32 -7.06 -8.32
N GLY A 539 -4.04 -6.80 -8.26
CA GLY A 539 -3.25 -6.53 -7.05
C GLY A 539 -2.53 -5.20 -7.17
N THR A 540 -2.39 -4.46 -6.09
CA THR A 540 -1.85 -3.10 -6.15
C THR A 540 -0.39 -2.99 -5.75
N ASP A 541 0.01 -3.61 -4.64
CA ASP A 541 1.30 -3.38 -3.96
C ASP A 541 1.58 -1.86 -3.72
N ALA A 542 0.51 -1.11 -3.44
CA ALA A 542 0.51 0.35 -3.35
C ALA A 542 -0.48 0.84 -2.28
N THR A 543 -0.76 2.17 -2.24
CA THR A 543 -1.68 2.77 -1.26
C THR A 543 -3.05 2.08 -1.27
N ALA A 544 -3.47 1.59 -0.12
CA ALA A 544 -4.69 0.81 0.06
C ALA A 544 -5.93 1.51 -0.52
N GLY A 545 -6.81 0.73 -1.09
CA GLY A 545 -8.11 1.14 -1.60
C GLY A 545 -8.03 1.98 -2.88
N VAL A 546 -7.55 3.22 -2.80
CA VAL A 546 -7.57 4.15 -3.94
C VAL A 546 -6.73 3.67 -5.12
N MET A 547 -5.65 2.91 -4.87
CA MET A 547 -4.81 2.38 -5.93
C MET A 547 -5.38 1.12 -6.59
N LEU A 548 -6.31 0.39 -5.95
CA LEU A 548 -7.04 -0.66 -6.67
C LEU A 548 -7.89 -0.07 -7.81
N HIS A 549 -8.49 1.09 -7.59
CA HIS A 549 -9.20 1.79 -8.66
C HIS A 549 -8.26 2.13 -9.82
N ARG A 550 -7.02 2.57 -9.50
CA ARG A 550 -6.02 2.86 -10.53
C ARG A 550 -5.56 1.60 -11.27
N GLU A 551 -5.36 0.50 -10.56
CA GLU A 551 -5.01 -0.79 -11.17
C GLU A 551 -6.07 -1.20 -12.20
N LEU A 552 -7.37 -1.12 -11.87
CA LEU A 552 -8.46 -1.42 -12.79
C LEU A 552 -8.50 -0.46 -13.99
N GLU A 553 -8.23 0.83 -13.79
CA GLU A 553 -8.10 1.80 -14.89
C GLU A 553 -6.93 1.45 -15.81
N LEU A 554 -5.79 1.01 -15.24
CA LEU A 554 -4.60 0.62 -16.01
C LEU A 554 -4.82 -0.69 -16.79
N GLU A 555 -5.55 -1.65 -16.22
CA GLU A 555 -5.98 -2.84 -16.96
C GLU A 555 -6.84 -2.45 -18.18
N VAL A 556 -7.73 -1.47 -18.01
CA VAL A 556 -8.55 -0.94 -19.12
C VAL A 556 -7.70 -0.13 -20.10
N GLU A 557 -6.74 0.67 -19.64
CA GLU A 557 -5.76 1.37 -20.48
C GLU A 557 -4.91 0.37 -21.31
N ALA A 558 -4.58 -0.78 -20.70
CA ALA A 558 -3.92 -1.87 -21.43
C ALA A 558 -4.79 -2.49 -22.53
N GLY A 559 -6.12 -2.30 -22.49
CA GLY A 559 -7.09 -2.79 -23.46
C GLY A 559 -7.96 -3.95 -22.98
N ILE A 560 -7.98 -4.25 -21.68
CA ILE A 560 -8.93 -5.19 -21.07
C ILE A 560 -10.30 -4.50 -20.97
N PRO A 561 -11.41 -5.13 -21.41
CA PRO A 561 -12.73 -4.50 -21.29
C PRO A 561 -13.08 -4.18 -19.82
N PRO A 562 -13.71 -3.02 -19.51
CA PRO A 562 -14.02 -2.62 -18.13
C PRO A 562 -14.78 -3.69 -17.31
N ALA A 563 -15.79 -4.34 -17.93
CA ALA A 563 -16.51 -5.45 -17.31
C ALA A 563 -15.60 -6.63 -16.92
N LYS A 564 -14.53 -6.86 -17.69
CA LYS A 564 -13.56 -7.94 -17.44
C LYS A 564 -12.55 -7.55 -16.36
N ALA A 565 -12.11 -6.30 -16.31
CA ALA A 565 -11.31 -5.77 -15.20
C ALA A 565 -12.07 -5.89 -13.87
N LEU A 566 -13.34 -5.49 -13.84
CA LEU A 566 -14.22 -5.68 -12.67
C LEU A 566 -14.43 -7.16 -12.32
N GLN A 567 -14.54 -8.06 -13.32
CA GLN A 567 -14.64 -9.50 -13.09
C GLN A 567 -13.36 -10.07 -12.45
N ILE A 568 -12.17 -9.58 -12.88
CA ILE A 568 -10.87 -9.95 -12.31
C ILE A 568 -10.83 -9.58 -10.81
N ALA A 569 -11.22 -8.35 -10.45
CA ALA A 569 -11.22 -7.87 -9.07
C ALA A 569 -12.41 -8.36 -8.22
N THR A 570 -13.27 -9.23 -8.72
CA THR A 570 -14.44 -9.74 -7.99
C THR A 570 -14.53 -11.26 -8.07
N PHE A 571 -15.21 -11.79 -9.10
CA PHE A 571 -15.51 -13.22 -9.21
C PHE A 571 -14.25 -14.08 -9.43
N ASN A 572 -13.30 -13.62 -10.27
CA ASN A 572 -12.09 -14.39 -10.54
C ASN A 572 -11.18 -14.46 -9.30
N ALA A 573 -11.06 -13.36 -8.55
CA ALA A 573 -10.35 -13.35 -7.26
C ALA A 573 -10.99 -14.31 -6.26
N ALA A 574 -12.32 -14.27 -6.12
CA ALA A 574 -13.04 -15.18 -5.25
C ALA A 574 -12.85 -16.66 -5.66
N ARG A 575 -12.82 -16.97 -6.96
CA ARG A 575 -12.54 -18.32 -7.48
C ARG A 575 -11.13 -18.79 -7.15
N LEU A 576 -10.12 -17.94 -7.34
CA LEU A 576 -8.74 -18.28 -6.99
C LEU A 576 -8.62 -18.64 -5.50
N LEU A 577 -9.30 -17.87 -4.65
CA LEU A 577 -9.34 -18.08 -3.20
C LEU A 577 -10.30 -19.21 -2.78
N LYS A 578 -10.97 -19.88 -3.72
CA LYS A 578 -12.00 -20.93 -3.48
C LYS A 578 -13.18 -20.41 -2.63
N GLN A 579 -13.53 -19.12 -2.80
CA GLN A 579 -14.61 -18.43 -2.07
C GLN A 579 -15.79 -18.07 -2.95
N ASP A 580 -15.81 -18.43 -4.21
CA ASP A 580 -16.84 -18.10 -5.20
C ASP A 580 -18.25 -18.61 -4.86
N ARG A 581 -18.36 -19.57 -3.96
CA ARG A 581 -19.66 -20.02 -3.43
C ARG A 581 -20.29 -19.04 -2.45
N VAL A 582 -19.48 -18.16 -1.83
CA VAL A 582 -19.93 -17.27 -0.75
C VAL A 582 -19.65 -15.79 -1.01
N LEU A 583 -18.72 -15.46 -1.91
CA LEU A 583 -18.26 -14.11 -2.23
C LEU A 583 -18.14 -13.92 -3.76
N GLY A 584 -17.79 -12.71 -4.18
CA GLY A 584 -17.38 -12.39 -5.55
C GLY A 584 -18.52 -12.23 -6.56
N SER A 585 -19.78 -12.54 -6.20
CA SER A 585 -20.96 -12.21 -7.02
C SER A 585 -22.20 -11.96 -6.15
N ILE A 586 -23.21 -11.31 -6.74
CA ILE A 586 -24.45 -10.94 -6.07
C ILE A 586 -25.52 -11.99 -6.38
N ALA A 587 -25.76 -12.90 -5.44
CA ALA A 587 -26.75 -13.96 -5.59
C ALA A 587 -27.33 -14.36 -4.22
N PRO A 588 -28.57 -14.88 -4.18
CA PRO A 588 -29.19 -15.37 -2.95
C PRO A 588 -28.30 -16.39 -2.23
N GLY A 589 -28.17 -16.24 -0.90
CA GLY A 589 -27.34 -17.09 -0.03
C GLY A 589 -25.88 -16.67 0.10
N LYS A 590 -25.36 -15.82 -0.79
CA LYS A 590 -24.00 -15.26 -0.66
C LYS A 590 -23.92 -14.19 0.44
N ARG A 591 -22.71 -13.89 0.89
CA ARG A 591 -22.48 -12.82 1.88
C ARG A 591 -22.77 -11.46 1.26
N ALA A 592 -23.26 -10.56 2.07
CA ALA A 592 -23.53 -9.18 1.69
C ALA A 592 -22.24 -8.35 1.80
N ASP A 593 -21.31 -8.62 0.91
CA ASP A 593 -20.13 -7.81 0.64
C ASP A 593 -20.37 -7.11 -0.69
N LEU A 594 -20.78 -5.83 -0.63
CA LEU A 594 -21.35 -5.07 -1.75
C LEU A 594 -20.79 -3.66 -1.82
N VAL A 595 -20.73 -3.11 -3.01
CA VAL A 595 -20.32 -1.71 -3.26
C VAL A 595 -21.36 -1.04 -4.15
N LEU A 596 -21.92 0.06 -3.69
CA LEU A 596 -22.79 0.94 -4.48
C LEU A 596 -21.98 2.13 -4.98
N VAL A 597 -21.81 2.23 -6.29
CA VAL A 597 -21.09 3.34 -6.94
C VAL A 597 -22.03 4.21 -7.76
N GLU A 598 -21.77 5.49 -7.81
CA GLU A 598 -22.44 6.42 -8.70
C GLU A 598 -21.97 6.21 -10.14
N GLY A 599 -22.90 6.14 -11.10
CA GLY A 599 -22.56 5.93 -12.51
C GLY A 599 -22.52 4.47 -12.94
N ASN A 600 -21.76 4.16 -14.00
CA ASN A 600 -21.67 2.84 -14.61
C ASN A 600 -20.20 2.48 -14.91
N PRO A 601 -19.48 1.80 -13.99
CA PRO A 601 -18.07 1.47 -14.17
C PRO A 601 -17.82 0.42 -15.28
N VAL A 602 -18.85 -0.21 -15.83
CA VAL A 602 -18.75 -1.09 -16.99
C VAL A 602 -18.61 -0.29 -18.30
N GLU A 603 -19.13 0.92 -18.34
CA GLU A 603 -18.97 1.86 -19.47
C GLU A 603 -17.77 2.79 -19.24
N HIS A 604 -17.64 3.30 -18.01
CA HIS A 604 -16.64 4.26 -17.59
C HIS A 604 -15.96 3.77 -16.32
N ILE A 605 -14.86 3.04 -16.45
CA ILE A 605 -14.19 2.39 -15.31
C ILE A 605 -13.86 3.39 -14.17
N GLY A 606 -13.59 4.65 -14.49
CA GLY A 606 -13.35 5.71 -13.49
C GLY A 606 -14.52 5.97 -12.53
N ASP A 607 -15.75 5.56 -12.87
CA ASP A 607 -16.90 5.67 -11.97
C ASP A 607 -16.73 4.80 -10.70
N ILE A 608 -15.85 3.79 -10.73
CA ILE A 608 -15.52 2.97 -9.55
C ILE A 608 -15.00 3.81 -8.37
N ARG A 609 -14.41 4.98 -8.64
CA ARG A 609 -13.95 5.91 -7.61
C ARG A 609 -15.07 6.61 -6.84
N ARG A 610 -16.29 6.58 -7.37
CA ARG A 610 -17.48 7.27 -6.82
C ARG A 610 -18.28 6.34 -5.91
N CYS A 611 -17.57 5.62 -5.01
CA CYS A 611 -18.19 4.80 -3.99
C CYS A 611 -19.09 5.64 -3.08
N ARG A 612 -20.33 5.21 -2.89
CA ARG A 612 -21.32 5.87 -2.01
C ARG A 612 -21.54 5.08 -0.73
N LEU A 613 -21.74 3.79 -0.89
CA LEU A 613 -22.06 2.88 0.21
C LEU A 613 -21.30 1.57 0.03
N VAL A 614 -20.73 1.09 1.11
CA VAL A 614 -20.07 -0.22 1.14
C VAL A 614 -20.72 -1.07 2.23
N MET A 615 -20.96 -2.32 1.90
CA MET A 615 -21.41 -3.31 2.87
C MET A 615 -20.37 -4.43 2.97
N LYS A 616 -19.97 -4.76 4.19
CA LYS A 616 -19.15 -5.94 4.48
C LYS A 616 -19.82 -6.74 5.60
N ASN A 617 -20.10 -8.02 5.36
CA ASN A 617 -20.84 -8.84 6.32
C ASN A 617 -22.15 -8.21 6.81
N GLY A 618 -22.87 -7.49 5.95
CA GLY A 618 -24.09 -6.80 6.33
C GLY A 618 -23.89 -5.53 7.16
N VAL A 619 -22.69 -5.17 7.51
CA VAL A 619 -22.36 -3.88 8.13
C VAL A 619 -22.24 -2.82 7.04
N LEU A 620 -22.95 -1.71 7.19
CA LEU A 620 -23.00 -0.61 6.25
C LEU A 620 -22.02 0.50 6.61
N TYR A 621 -21.35 1.02 5.60
CA TYR A 621 -20.40 2.14 5.69
C TYR A 621 -20.70 3.16 4.60
N LYS A 622 -20.76 4.44 4.97
CA LYS A 622 -20.76 5.53 4.00
C LYS A 622 -19.32 5.85 3.62
N SER A 623 -18.98 5.70 2.34
CA SER A 623 -17.61 5.96 1.86
C SER A 623 -17.13 7.37 2.18
N ALA A 624 -18.01 8.36 2.12
CA ALA A 624 -17.69 9.76 2.44
C ALA A 624 -17.20 9.94 3.88
N ASP A 625 -17.86 9.28 4.85
CA ASP A 625 -17.52 9.39 6.27
C ASP A 625 -16.17 8.71 6.54
N LEU A 626 -15.93 7.54 5.91
CA LEU A 626 -14.66 6.82 6.00
C LEU A 626 -13.49 7.62 5.40
N TYR A 627 -13.66 8.18 4.21
CA TYR A 627 -12.63 9.03 3.60
C TYR A 627 -12.32 10.25 4.48
N SER A 628 -13.35 10.90 5.02
CA SER A 628 -13.16 12.05 5.92
C SER A 628 -12.35 11.68 7.17
N ALA A 629 -12.54 10.48 7.72
CA ALA A 629 -11.78 9.99 8.88
C ALA A 629 -10.29 9.78 8.60
N THR A 630 -9.88 9.64 7.32
CA THR A 630 -8.49 9.54 6.87
C THR A 630 -7.96 10.85 6.25
N GLY A 631 -8.73 11.94 6.34
CA GLY A 631 -8.35 13.23 5.76
C GLY A 631 -8.49 13.30 4.23
N ILE A 632 -9.06 12.28 3.60
CA ILE A 632 -9.35 12.28 2.15
C ILE A 632 -10.72 12.94 1.95
N LYS A 633 -10.81 13.88 1.01
CA LYS A 633 -12.10 14.47 0.62
C LYS A 633 -12.95 13.42 -0.11
N PRO A 634 -14.24 13.29 0.20
CA PRO A 634 -15.15 12.43 -0.54
C PRO A 634 -15.13 12.71 -2.05
N ALA A 635 -15.43 11.70 -2.88
CA ALA A 635 -15.71 11.92 -4.29
C ALA A 635 -17.09 12.56 -4.47
N ASP A 636 -17.21 13.51 -5.38
CA ASP A 636 -18.47 14.17 -5.75
C ASP A 636 -19.47 13.20 -6.41
#